data_e7048381de41ae0982bb63e8d2d39497
#
_entry.id   e7048381de41ae0982bb63e8d2d39497
#
_cell.length_a   1.000
_cell.length_b   1.000
_cell.length_c   1.000
_cell.angle_alpha   90.00
_cell.angle_beta   90.00
_cell.angle_gamma   90.00
#
_symmetry.space_group_name_H-M   'P 1'
#
loop_
_entity.id
_entity.type
_entity.pdbx_description
1 polymer ?
#
loop_
_entity_poly.entity_id
_entity_poly.type
_entity_poly.pdbx_seq_one_letter_code
_entity_poly.pdbx_strand_id
1 'polypeptide(L)'
;MYDDLPLVDNQPAHNFELMIEGQRAFIDYIKRDNVYLLVHTEVPEELEGKGIAAALVEKTFRYIEANGFKIKVYCQYIQAYLKRHPEWHRLIAK
;
A
#
# COMPACT_ATOMS: atom_id res chain seq x y z
N MET A 1 -3.80 15.41 -1.13
CA MET A 1 -5.08 14.80 -1.52
C MET A 1 -5.25 13.51 -0.73
N TYR A 2 -6.41 13.25 -0.18
CA TYR A 2 -6.68 12.05 0.63
C TYR A 2 -5.94 12.01 1.98
N ASP A 3 -5.37 13.14 2.42
CA ASP A 3 -4.61 13.17 3.67
C ASP A 3 -5.47 12.86 4.89
N ASP A 4 -6.76 13.16 4.81
CA ASP A 4 -7.70 12.94 5.91
C ASP A 4 -8.23 11.51 5.98
N LEU A 5 -7.94 10.68 4.98
CA LEU A 5 -8.42 9.31 4.96
C LEU A 5 -7.46 8.40 5.70
N PRO A 6 -7.90 7.73 6.77
CA PRO A 6 -7.02 6.84 7.49
C PRO A 6 -6.79 5.55 6.71
N LEU A 7 -5.56 5.06 6.76
CA LEU A 7 -5.26 3.72 6.28
C LEU A 7 -5.73 2.72 7.33
N VAL A 8 -6.41 1.68 6.89
CA VAL A 8 -6.86 0.61 7.78
C VAL A 8 -6.05 -0.64 7.48
N ASP A 9 -5.42 -1.20 8.51
CA ASP A 9 -4.78 -2.51 8.40
C ASP A 9 -5.83 -3.55 8.77
N ASN A 10 -6.48 -4.09 7.75
CA ASN A 10 -7.50 -5.13 7.93
C ASN A 10 -6.80 -6.47 8.06
N GLN A 11 -6.36 -6.79 9.26
CA GLN A 11 -5.57 -7.99 9.52
C GLN A 11 -6.32 -9.28 9.18
N PRO A 12 -7.59 -9.44 9.54
CA PRO A 12 -8.31 -10.66 9.15
C PRO A 12 -8.35 -10.90 7.65
N ALA A 13 -8.42 -9.83 6.86
CA ALA A 13 -8.46 -9.95 5.40
C ALA A 13 -7.06 -9.91 4.77
N HIS A 14 -6.02 -9.62 5.55
CA HIS A 14 -4.65 -9.50 5.08
C HIS A 14 -4.50 -8.41 4.02
N ASN A 15 -5.07 -7.23 4.32
CA ASN A 15 -4.86 -6.11 3.41
C ASN A 15 -4.87 -4.75 4.11
N PHE A 16 -4.24 -3.79 3.43
CA PHE A 16 -4.32 -2.37 3.80
C PHE A 16 -5.39 -1.73 2.94
N GLU A 17 -6.28 -0.96 3.54
CA GLU A 17 -7.43 -0.41 2.82
C GLU A 17 -7.63 1.07 3.02
N LEU A 18 -8.20 1.70 1.96
CA LEU A 18 -8.81 3.02 2.05
C LEU A 18 -10.26 2.89 1.63
N MET A 19 -11.16 3.54 2.39
CA MET A 19 -12.56 3.63 2.00
C MET A 19 -12.81 5.01 1.40
N ILE A 20 -13.27 5.04 0.16
CA ILE A 20 -13.50 6.28 -0.57
C ILE A 20 -14.89 6.20 -1.17
N GLU A 21 -15.78 7.11 -0.78
CA GLU A 21 -17.15 7.16 -1.28
C GLU A 21 -17.86 5.81 -1.17
N GLY A 22 -17.63 5.12 -0.05
CA GLY A 22 -18.23 3.82 0.19
C GLY A 22 -17.59 2.67 -0.56
N GLN A 23 -16.53 2.94 -1.32
CA GLN A 23 -15.84 1.91 -2.09
C GLN A 23 -14.46 1.65 -1.51
N ARG A 24 -14.01 0.43 -1.62
CA ARG A 24 -12.78 -0.05 -0.97
C ARG A 24 -11.64 -0.20 -1.99
N ALA A 25 -10.55 0.53 -1.75
CA ALA A 25 -9.28 0.31 -2.44
C ALA A 25 -8.34 -0.39 -1.47
N PHE A 26 -7.52 -1.34 -1.94
CA PHE A 26 -6.73 -2.11 -0.99
C PHE A 26 -5.46 -2.70 -1.64
N ILE A 27 -4.52 -3.05 -0.75
CA ILE A 27 -3.33 -3.81 -1.09
C ILE A 27 -3.36 -5.11 -0.31
N ASP A 28 -3.36 -6.24 -1.02
CA ASP A 28 -3.23 -7.55 -0.37
C ASP A 28 -1.79 -7.79 0.03
N TYR A 29 -1.59 -8.32 1.22
CA TYR A 29 -0.26 -8.61 1.71
C TYR A 29 -0.17 -9.98 2.38
N ILE A 30 1.05 -10.47 2.49
CA ILE A 30 1.40 -11.60 3.35
C ILE A 30 2.44 -11.07 4.32
N LYS A 31 2.19 -11.20 5.62
CA LYS A 31 3.15 -10.74 6.61
C LYS A 31 3.98 -11.92 7.11
N ARG A 32 5.30 -11.80 7.04
CA ARG A 32 6.22 -12.80 7.54
C ARG A 32 7.28 -12.11 8.38
N ASP A 33 7.26 -12.38 9.69
CA ASP A 33 8.17 -11.74 10.64
C ASP A 33 8.07 -10.21 10.52
N ASN A 34 9.15 -9.55 10.13
CA ASN A 34 9.18 -8.10 10.04
C ASN A 34 9.00 -7.60 8.60
N VAL A 35 8.51 -8.46 7.70
CA VAL A 35 8.40 -8.12 6.28
C VAL A 35 6.97 -8.28 5.81
N TYR A 36 6.45 -7.25 5.15
CA TYR A 36 5.18 -7.32 4.43
C TYR A 36 5.48 -7.61 2.97
N LEU A 37 4.92 -8.73 2.47
CA LEU A 37 4.99 -9.06 1.05
C LEU A 37 3.75 -8.44 0.40
N LEU A 38 3.96 -7.42 -0.44
CA LEU A 38 2.86 -6.69 -1.07
C LEU A 38 2.57 -7.36 -2.41
N VAL A 39 1.40 -7.97 -2.52
CA VAL A 39 1.10 -8.95 -3.58
C VAL A 39 0.22 -8.36 -4.67
N HIS A 40 -0.78 -7.56 -4.32
CA HIS A 40 -1.76 -7.08 -5.27
C HIS A 40 -2.37 -5.76 -4.80
N THR A 41 -2.64 -4.86 -5.75
CA THR A 41 -3.29 -3.57 -5.48
C THR A 41 -4.58 -3.52 -6.29
N GLU A 42 -5.67 -3.14 -5.64
CA GLU A 42 -6.98 -3.04 -6.28
C GLU A 42 -7.60 -1.69 -5.99
N VAL A 43 -8.07 -1.01 -7.04
CA VAL A 43 -8.83 0.23 -6.94
C VAL A 43 -10.11 0.06 -7.74
N PRO A 44 -11.29 0.37 -7.17
CA PRO A 44 -12.53 0.29 -7.94
C PRO A 44 -12.45 1.07 -9.23
N GLU A 45 -13.05 0.53 -10.28
CA GLU A 45 -12.97 1.12 -11.62
C GLU A 45 -13.45 2.57 -11.64
N GLU A 46 -14.52 2.86 -10.89
CA GLU A 46 -15.09 4.22 -10.83
C GLU A 46 -14.14 5.23 -10.18
N LEU A 47 -13.15 4.75 -9.46
CA LEU A 47 -12.19 5.61 -8.77
C LEU A 47 -10.84 5.68 -9.45
N GLU A 48 -10.68 5.01 -10.58
CA GLU A 48 -9.40 5.04 -11.31
C GLU A 48 -9.11 6.44 -11.86
N GLY A 49 -7.84 6.76 -11.99
CA GLY A 49 -7.41 8.04 -12.52
C GLY A 49 -7.48 9.19 -11.54
N LYS A 50 -7.78 8.93 -10.27
CA LYS A 50 -7.91 9.98 -9.24
C LYS A 50 -6.74 9.99 -8.25
N GLY A 51 -5.68 9.26 -8.52
CA GLY A 51 -4.51 9.23 -7.64
C GLY A 51 -4.68 8.39 -6.39
N ILE A 52 -5.74 7.57 -6.31
CA ILE A 52 -6.04 6.79 -5.12
C ILE A 52 -5.02 5.67 -4.90
N ALA A 53 -4.60 5.00 -5.97
CA ALA A 53 -3.61 3.94 -5.84
C ALA A 53 -2.28 4.48 -5.29
N ALA A 54 -1.85 5.64 -5.79
CA ALA A 54 -0.62 6.26 -5.29
C ALA A 54 -0.75 6.67 -3.82
N ALA A 55 -1.89 7.22 -3.43
CA ALA A 55 -2.13 7.59 -2.04
C ALA A 55 -2.12 6.36 -1.14
N LEU A 56 -2.74 5.27 -1.60
CA LEU A 56 -2.79 4.01 -0.85
C LEU A 56 -1.38 3.46 -0.63
N VAL A 57 -0.55 3.45 -1.67
CA VAL A 57 0.82 2.95 -1.57
C VAL A 57 1.64 3.81 -0.61
N GLU A 58 1.55 5.14 -0.74
CA GLU A 58 2.30 6.04 0.14
C GLU A 58 1.91 5.87 1.60
N LYS A 59 0.61 5.81 1.87
CA LYS A 59 0.13 5.62 3.25
C LYS A 59 0.58 4.27 3.81
N THR A 60 0.56 3.23 2.98
CA THR A 60 1.02 1.91 3.38
C THR A 60 2.51 1.93 3.72
N PHE A 61 3.32 2.57 2.88
CA PHE A 61 4.75 2.68 3.13
C PHE A 61 5.05 3.45 4.42
N ARG A 62 4.34 4.56 4.65
CA ARG A 62 4.52 5.33 5.88
C ARG A 62 4.15 4.52 7.12
N TYR A 63 3.08 3.76 7.05
CA TYR A 63 2.65 2.89 8.14
C TYR A 63 3.71 1.81 8.43
N ILE A 64 4.18 1.16 7.38
CA ILE A 64 5.18 0.10 7.52
C ILE A 64 6.47 0.64 8.11
N GLU A 65 6.92 1.80 7.63
CA GLU A 65 8.12 2.44 8.15
C GLU A 65 7.96 2.86 9.61
N ALA A 66 6.83 3.45 9.95
CA ALA A 66 6.57 3.90 11.31
C ALA A 66 6.56 2.75 12.31
N ASN A 67 6.22 1.56 11.87
CA ASN A 67 6.18 0.37 12.72
C ASN A 67 7.46 -0.46 12.65
N GLY A 68 8.48 0.03 11.95
CA GLY A 68 9.78 -0.63 11.91
C GLY A 68 9.87 -1.87 11.05
N PHE A 69 8.93 -2.03 10.10
CA PHE A 69 8.90 -3.20 9.22
C PHE A 69 9.52 -2.88 7.85
N LYS A 70 9.69 -3.91 7.06
CA LYS A 70 10.24 -3.82 5.71
C LYS A 70 9.25 -4.41 4.70
N ILE A 71 9.56 -4.28 3.41
CA ILE A 71 8.69 -4.77 2.36
C ILE A 71 9.45 -5.65 1.37
N LYS A 72 8.70 -6.57 0.74
CA LYS A 72 9.06 -7.20 -0.51
C LYS A 72 7.87 -7.00 -1.44
N VAL A 73 8.13 -6.67 -2.71
CA VAL A 73 7.08 -6.24 -3.61
C VAL A 73 6.96 -7.19 -4.78
N TYR A 74 5.77 -7.76 -4.93
CA TYR A 74 5.42 -8.65 -6.05
C TYR A 74 4.36 -8.04 -6.96
N CYS A 75 3.74 -6.94 -6.53
CA CYS A 75 2.74 -6.22 -7.30
C CYS A 75 3.42 -5.30 -8.32
N GLN A 76 3.05 -5.44 -9.60
CA GLN A 76 3.66 -4.64 -10.67
C GLN A 76 3.44 -3.13 -10.47
N TYR A 77 2.26 -2.74 -10.01
CA TYR A 77 1.98 -1.33 -9.79
C TYR A 77 2.92 -0.73 -8.75
N ILE A 78 3.13 -1.47 -7.64
CA ILE A 78 4.00 -0.97 -6.56
C ILE A 78 5.46 -0.99 -6.99
N GLN A 79 5.86 -1.95 -7.81
CA GLN A 79 7.21 -1.97 -8.38
C GLN A 79 7.45 -0.71 -9.21
N ALA A 80 6.48 -0.33 -10.04
CA ALA A 80 6.57 0.89 -10.83
C ALA A 80 6.61 2.14 -9.96
N TYR A 81 5.81 2.13 -8.89
CA TYR A 81 5.80 3.23 -7.92
C TYR A 81 7.19 3.42 -7.30
N LEU A 82 7.82 2.32 -6.90
CA LEU A 82 9.16 2.38 -6.31
C LEU A 82 10.21 2.93 -7.27
N LYS A 83 10.06 2.67 -8.57
CA LYS A 83 10.98 3.24 -9.57
C LYS A 83 10.86 4.75 -9.65
N ARG A 84 9.66 5.27 -9.46
CA ARG A 84 9.42 6.72 -9.50
C ARG A 84 9.71 7.41 -8.18
N HIS A 85 9.78 6.63 -7.09
CA HIS A 85 9.95 7.16 -5.75
C HIS A 85 11.09 6.43 -5.04
N PRO A 86 12.34 6.64 -5.50
CA PRO A 86 13.49 5.90 -4.94
C PRO A 86 13.76 6.17 -3.47
N GLU A 87 13.19 7.25 -2.92
CA GLU A 87 13.30 7.52 -1.49
C GLU A 87 12.72 6.39 -0.64
N TRP A 88 11.83 5.55 -1.19
CA TRP A 88 11.24 4.44 -0.47
C TRP A 88 12.04 3.13 -0.58
N HIS A 89 13.13 3.14 -1.34
CA HIS A 89 13.95 1.92 -1.46
C HIS A 89 14.54 1.47 -0.12
N ARG A 90 14.64 2.39 0.84
CA ARG A 90 15.12 2.03 2.18
C ARG A 90 14.20 1.05 2.92
N LEU A 91 12.94 0.91 2.48
CA LEU A 91 12.02 -0.06 3.07
C LEU A 91 12.21 -1.47 2.56
N ILE A 92 12.88 -1.63 1.42
CA ILE A 92 12.99 -2.95 0.78
C ILE A 92 13.86 -3.86 1.64
N ALA A 93 13.34 -5.04 1.97
CA ALA A 93 14.08 -6.04 2.74
C ALA A 93 15.24 -6.57 1.91
N LYS A 94 16.36 -6.77 2.58
CA LYS A 94 17.56 -7.31 1.93
C LYS A 94 17.62 -8.82 1.99
#